data_2eb195995a58126721c46f08bc45779e
#
_entry.id   2eb195995a58126721c46f08bc45779e
#
_cell.length_a   1.000
_cell.length_b   1.000
_cell.length_c   1.000
_cell.angle_alpha   90.00
_cell.angle_beta   90.00
_cell.angle_gamma   90.00
#
_symmetry.space_group_name_H-M   'P 1'
#
loop_
_entity.id
_entity.type
_entity.pdbx_description
1 polymer ?
#
loop_
_entity_poly.entity_id
_entity_poly.type
_entity_poly.pdbx_seq_one_letter_code
_entity_poly.pdbx_strand_id
1 'polypeptide(L)'
;MRAAPSTLLLAISIGVYAIAASPSAAILSARPHSVQLRTTTPRTSNWEGLAIVVNRNNPVDEMTLWQLREVFLGDKRWWSGKRRVLLVTLPRGAAERQTIHRVVDQMNDADLDKYYFFGVYRGEFVTSPATQRTPNDVRAFVAAHPGAIGYLRASDLDDSLKVVRINGLLPGDDGYPLRLPKRAAK
;
A
#
# COMPACT_ATOMS: atom_id res chain seq x y z
N MET A 1 -3.98 -66.94 -12.62
CA MET A 1 -5.36 -67.53 -12.77
C MET A 1 -6.23 -66.36 -13.24
N ARG A 2 -6.50 -66.34 -14.56
CA ARG A 2 -7.76 -66.68 -15.25
C ARG A 2 -8.94 -65.94 -14.62
N ALA A 3 -9.81 -65.15 -15.27
CA ALA A 3 -10.27 -65.13 -16.64
C ALA A 3 -11.00 -63.80 -16.95
N ALA A 4 -10.95 -63.33 -18.17
CA ALA A 4 -11.96 -62.57 -18.87
C ALA A 4 -12.95 -63.60 -19.51
N PRO A 5 -13.97 -63.25 -20.32
CA PRO A 5 -14.66 -62.02 -20.70
C PRO A 5 -16.21 -62.16 -20.70
N SER A 6 -16.99 -61.16 -21.08
CA SER A 6 -18.24 -61.38 -21.87
C SER A 6 -18.71 -60.10 -22.55
N THR A 7 -18.61 -60.17 -23.82
CA THR A 7 -19.21 -59.37 -24.87
C THR A 7 -20.71 -59.62 -24.94
N LEU A 8 -21.57 -58.58 -25.10
CA LEU A 8 -22.87 -58.74 -25.73
C LEU A 8 -23.18 -57.53 -26.62
N LEU A 9 -23.26 -57.84 -27.90
CA LEU A 9 -23.78 -57.05 -29.02
C LEU A 9 -25.31 -57.26 -29.14
N LEU A 10 -26.08 -56.19 -29.41
CA LEU A 10 -27.31 -56.22 -30.22
C LEU A 10 -27.68 -54.78 -30.54
N ALA A 11 -27.54 -54.29 -31.73
CA ALA A 11 -28.27 -54.38 -32.99
C ALA A 11 -29.52 -53.49 -33.08
N ILE A 12 -29.36 -52.42 -33.86
CA ILE A 12 -30.20 -51.90 -34.96
C ILE A 12 -31.68 -51.57 -34.64
N SER A 13 -32.00 -50.25 -34.81
CA SER A 13 -33.26 -49.91 -35.54
C SER A 13 -33.14 -48.54 -36.20
N ILE A 14 -33.28 -48.56 -37.51
CA ILE A 14 -33.34 -47.42 -38.44
C ILE A 14 -34.72 -46.83 -38.39
N GLY A 15 -34.86 -45.56 -38.13
CA GLY A 15 -36.10 -44.81 -38.27
C GLY A 15 -35.85 -43.49 -38.99
N VAL A 16 -36.01 -43.52 -40.30
CA VAL A 16 -36.04 -42.32 -41.17
C VAL A 16 -37.36 -41.63 -41.02
N TYR A 17 -37.38 -40.41 -40.48
CA TYR A 17 -38.51 -39.49 -40.67
C TYR A 17 -37.98 -38.17 -41.17
N ALA A 18 -38.20 -37.93 -42.45
CA ALA A 18 -38.06 -36.63 -43.08
C ALA A 18 -39.33 -35.80 -42.78
N ILE A 19 -39.16 -34.66 -42.13
CA ILE A 19 -40.20 -33.64 -42.08
C ILE A 19 -39.50 -32.28 -42.40
N ALA A 20 -39.97 -31.67 -43.46
CA ALA A 20 -39.58 -30.36 -43.91
C ALA A 20 -39.90 -29.30 -42.86
N ALA A 21 -38.92 -28.46 -42.56
CA ALA A 21 -39.12 -27.30 -41.71
C ALA A 21 -38.61 -26.05 -42.43
N SER A 22 -39.47 -25.10 -42.56
CA SER A 22 -39.29 -23.77 -43.12
C SER A 22 -38.20 -22.96 -42.37
N PRO A 23 -37.43 -22.13 -43.05
CA PRO A 23 -36.52 -21.21 -42.38
C PRO A 23 -37.28 -19.99 -41.86
N SER A 24 -37.58 -19.97 -40.57
CA SER A 24 -37.92 -18.71 -39.88
C SER A 24 -36.65 -17.95 -39.62
N ALA A 25 -36.48 -16.89 -40.39
CA ALA A 25 -35.44 -15.89 -40.14
C ALA A 25 -35.72 -15.19 -38.80
N ALA A 26 -35.12 -15.64 -37.73
CA ALA A 26 -35.00 -14.88 -36.48
C ALA A 26 -33.91 -13.84 -36.68
N ILE A 27 -34.31 -12.61 -36.95
CA ILE A 27 -33.42 -11.46 -36.89
C ILE A 27 -32.99 -11.27 -35.43
N LEU A 28 -31.82 -11.80 -35.11
CA LEU A 28 -31.19 -11.58 -33.81
C LEU A 28 -30.71 -10.14 -33.78
N SER A 29 -31.56 -9.24 -33.26
CA SER A 29 -31.13 -7.83 -32.96
C SER A 29 -30.06 -7.88 -31.87
N ALA A 30 -28.82 -7.96 -32.29
CA ALA A 30 -27.68 -7.72 -31.44
C ALA A 30 -27.76 -6.24 -30.99
N ARG A 31 -28.28 -6.05 -29.78
CA ARG A 31 -28.14 -4.74 -29.09
C ARG A 31 -26.65 -4.50 -28.89
N PRO A 32 -26.10 -3.39 -29.38
CA PRO A 32 -24.74 -3.05 -29.04
C PRO A 32 -24.68 -2.85 -27.52
N HIS A 33 -23.91 -3.73 -26.83
CA HIS A 33 -23.52 -3.48 -25.45
C HIS A 33 -22.64 -2.23 -25.51
N SER A 34 -23.22 -1.08 -25.26
CA SER A 34 -22.47 0.12 -24.98
C SER A 34 -21.63 -0.17 -23.74
N VAL A 35 -20.36 -0.46 -23.97
CA VAL A 35 -19.35 -0.45 -22.91
C VAL A 35 -19.32 1.00 -22.42
N GLN A 36 -20.08 1.28 -21.37
CA GLN A 36 -19.93 2.51 -20.63
C GLN A 36 -18.52 2.48 -20.03
N LEU A 37 -17.58 3.11 -20.70
CA LEU A 37 -16.36 3.56 -20.10
C LEU A 37 -16.78 4.37 -18.86
N ARG A 38 -16.70 3.74 -17.70
CA ARG A 38 -16.79 4.46 -16.42
C ARG A 38 -15.63 5.44 -16.42
N THR A 39 -15.87 6.64 -16.92
CA THR A 39 -15.03 7.78 -16.61
C THR A 39 -15.13 7.95 -15.11
N THR A 40 -14.18 7.37 -14.38
CA THR A 40 -13.94 7.71 -12.98
C THR A 40 -13.54 9.18 -12.98
N THR A 41 -14.54 10.04 -12.84
CA THR A 41 -14.31 11.46 -12.50
C THR A 41 -13.40 11.43 -11.27
N PRO A 42 -12.22 12.06 -11.31
CA PRO A 42 -11.37 12.09 -10.13
C PRO A 42 -12.18 12.77 -9.04
N ARG A 43 -12.62 11.98 -8.07
CA ARG A 43 -13.28 12.51 -6.88
C ARG A 43 -12.29 13.45 -6.24
N THR A 44 -12.52 14.75 -6.29
CA THR A 44 -11.67 15.77 -5.67
C THR A 44 -11.71 15.53 -4.15
N SER A 45 -10.89 14.60 -3.72
CA SER A 45 -10.76 14.26 -2.31
C SER A 45 -10.10 15.44 -1.60
N ASN A 46 -10.71 15.92 -0.52
CA ASN A 46 -10.09 16.91 0.38
C ASN A 46 -8.94 16.32 1.19
N TRP A 47 -8.64 15.04 0.97
CA TRP A 47 -7.59 14.29 1.65
C TRP A 47 -6.43 14.00 0.72
N GLU A 48 -5.25 13.96 1.31
CA GLU A 48 -3.99 13.60 0.66
C GLU A 48 -3.36 12.43 1.42
N GLY A 49 -2.66 11.55 0.70
CA GLY A 49 -1.90 10.48 1.31
C GLY A 49 -0.61 11.01 1.96
N LEU A 50 -0.29 10.50 3.16
CA LEU A 50 1.02 10.66 3.77
C LEU A 50 1.87 9.45 3.40
N ALA A 51 2.84 9.66 2.51
CA ALA A 51 3.73 8.63 2.02
C ALA A 51 4.80 8.28 3.07
N ILE A 52 5.02 7.00 3.31
CA ILE A 52 6.20 6.51 4.00
C ILE A 52 7.30 6.36 2.96
N VAL A 53 8.44 7.00 3.22
CA VAL A 53 9.55 7.08 2.28
C VAL A 53 10.84 6.52 2.87
N VAL A 54 11.59 5.84 2.02
CA VAL A 54 12.92 5.30 2.34
C VAL A 54 13.91 5.68 1.24
N ASN A 55 15.19 5.54 1.55
CA ASN A 55 16.22 5.68 0.53
C ASN A 55 16.01 4.66 -0.61
N ARG A 56 16.34 5.02 -1.85
CA ARG A 56 16.21 4.13 -3.02
C ARG A 56 16.92 2.79 -2.87
N ASN A 57 18.05 2.78 -2.18
CA ASN A 57 18.85 1.57 -1.90
C ASN A 57 18.38 0.80 -0.66
N ASN A 58 17.27 1.18 -0.05
CA ASN A 58 16.68 0.44 1.05
C ASN A 58 15.97 -0.81 0.49
N PRO A 59 16.15 -2.01 1.10
CA PRO A 59 15.55 -3.25 0.59
C PRO A 59 14.03 -3.37 0.80
N VAL A 60 13.41 -2.43 1.54
CA VAL A 60 11.99 -2.51 1.91
C VAL A 60 11.13 -1.86 0.84
N ASP A 61 10.17 -2.61 0.29
CA ASP A 61 9.18 -2.14 -0.69
C ASP A 61 7.78 -2.06 -0.09
N GLU A 62 7.52 -2.87 0.94
CA GLU A 62 6.22 -2.97 1.60
C GLU A 62 6.39 -3.25 3.08
N MET A 63 5.45 -2.78 3.89
CA MET A 63 5.29 -3.16 5.30
C MET A 63 3.83 -3.03 5.73
N THR A 64 3.47 -3.81 6.74
CA THR A 64 2.18 -3.64 7.41
C THR A 64 2.20 -2.40 8.29
N LEU A 65 1.02 -1.89 8.65
CA LEU A 65 0.92 -0.78 9.62
C LEU A 65 1.56 -1.16 10.97
N TRP A 66 1.49 -2.43 11.36
CA TRP A 66 2.13 -2.98 12.55
C TRP A 66 3.67 -2.88 12.47
N GLN A 67 4.25 -3.35 11.37
CA GLN A 67 5.70 -3.24 11.14
C GLN A 67 6.19 -1.80 11.08
N LEU A 68 5.37 -0.89 10.52
CA LEU A 68 5.65 0.54 10.54
C LEU A 68 5.69 1.05 11.98
N ARG A 69 4.74 0.65 12.82
CA ARG A 69 4.71 0.99 14.24
C ARG A 69 5.98 0.50 14.97
N GLU A 70 6.41 -0.74 14.74
CA GLU A 70 7.66 -1.27 15.33
C GLU A 70 8.89 -0.41 14.97
N VAL A 71 8.93 0.07 13.71
CA VAL A 71 10.00 0.99 13.26
C VAL A 71 9.92 2.33 14.00
N PHE A 72 8.72 2.91 14.10
CA PHE A 72 8.51 4.22 14.73
C PHE A 72 8.66 4.16 16.25
N LEU A 73 8.41 3.05 16.90
CA LEU A 73 8.65 2.85 18.33
C LEU A 73 10.09 2.39 18.64
N GLY A 74 10.91 2.13 17.61
CA GLY A 74 12.31 1.73 17.78
C GLY A 74 12.51 0.26 18.13
N ASP A 75 11.47 -0.55 18.07
CA ASP A 75 11.54 -2.01 18.28
C ASP A 75 12.29 -2.67 17.13
N LYS A 76 12.03 -2.25 15.90
CA LYS A 76 12.77 -2.65 14.71
C LYS A 76 13.92 -1.68 14.43
N ARG A 77 15.13 -2.08 14.82
CA ARG A 77 16.33 -1.23 14.74
C ARG A 77 17.19 -1.47 13.50
N TRP A 78 16.94 -2.55 12.77
CA TRP A 78 17.76 -2.98 11.65
C TRP A 78 16.91 -3.40 10.46
N TRP A 79 17.33 -2.96 9.29
CA TRP A 79 16.87 -3.51 8.02
C TRP A 79 17.59 -4.84 7.73
N SER A 80 17.10 -5.60 6.76
CA SER A 80 17.85 -6.73 6.21
C SER A 80 19.26 -6.28 5.78
N GLY A 81 20.27 -7.15 5.97
CA GLY A 81 21.66 -6.81 5.66
C GLY A 81 22.38 -5.97 6.71
N LYS A 82 21.92 -5.99 7.96
CA LYS A 82 22.54 -5.29 9.11
C LYS A 82 22.63 -3.76 8.96
N ARG A 83 21.79 -3.17 8.13
CA ARG A 83 21.70 -1.72 7.99
C ARG A 83 20.81 -1.15 9.09
N ARG A 84 21.33 -0.16 9.83
CA ARG A 84 20.59 0.47 10.91
C ARG A 84 19.42 1.30 10.40
N VAL A 85 18.29 1.23 11.10
CA VAL A 85 17.14 2.11 10.87
C VAL A 85 17.48 3.51 11.39
N LEU A 86 17.28 4.53 10.55
CA LEU A 86 17.44 5.94 10.90
C LEU A 86 16.09 6.62 10.70
N LEU A 87 15.33 6.75 11.78
CA LEU A 87 14.02 7.40 11.73
C LEU A 87 14.20 8.93 11.67
N VAL A 88 13.53 9.54 10.69
CA VAL A 88 13.47 11.01 10.57
C VAL A 88 12.04 11.49 10.66
N THR A 89 11.83 12.57 11.43
CA THR A 89 10.51 13.14 11.73
C THR A 89 10.48 14.63 11.41
N LEU A 90 9.27 15.17 11.26
CA LEU A 90 9.02 16.61 11.21
C LEU A 90 8.82 17.19 12.62
N PRO A 91 8.89 18.52 12.78
CA PRO A 91 8.76 19.18 14.07
C PRO A 91 7.37 18.95 14.70
N ARG A 92 7.28 19.22 15.99
CA ARG A 92 6.00 19.24 16.70
C ARG A 92 5.02 20.22 16.03
N GLY A 93 3.75 19.86 15.99
CA GLY A 93 2.70 20.66 15.36
C GLY A 93 2.55 20.48 13.86
N ALA A 94 3.48 19.80 13.17
CA ALA A 94 3.30 19.46 11.77
C ALA A 94 2.12 18.49 11.59
N ALA A 95 1.22 18.76 10.63
CA ALA A 95 0.05 17.93 10.38
C ALA A 95 0.41 16.50 9.97
N GLU A 96 1.54 16.35 9.28
CA GLU A 96 2.13 15.09 8.89
C GLU A 96 2.52 14.27 10.13
N ARG A 97 3.21 14.89 11.10
CA ARG A 97 3.60 14.25 12.35
C ARG A 97 2.37 13.88 13.19
N GLN A 98 1.36 14.74 13.29
CA GLN A 98 0.10 14.44 13.98
C GLN A 98 -0.63 13.26 13.34
N THR A 99 -0.53 13.09 12.03
CA THR A 99 -1.12 11.93 11.34
C THR A 99 -0.41 10.64 11.73
N ILE A 100 0.91 10.64 11.81
CA ILE A 100 1.68 9.50 12.34
C ILE A 100 1.26 9.18 13.77
N HIS A 101 1.18 10.18 14.65
CA HIS A 101 0.77 9.98 16.05
C HIS A 101 -0.62 9.37 16.18
N ARG A 102 -1.56 9.83 15.36
CA ARG A 102 -2.93 9.30 15.40
C ARG A 102 -3.04 7.87 14.88
N VAL A 103 -2.29 7.51 13.84
CA VAL A 103 -2.50 6.25 13.10
C VAL A 103 -1.44 5.20 13.45
N VAL A 104 -0.19 5.59 13.63
CA VAL A 104 0.93 4.65 13.77
C VAL A 104 1.27 4.42 15.24
N ASP A 105 1.80 5.41 15.93
CA ASP A 105 2.26 5.24 17.32
C ASP A 105 1.14 5.37 18.36
N GLN A 106 0.04 6.07 18.01
CA GLN A 106 -1.12 6.30 18.88
C GLN A 106 -0.76 6.99 20.22
N MET A 107 0.22 7.88 20.15
CA MET A 107 0.71 8.70 21.24
C MET A 107 0.61 10.18 20.87
N ASN A 108 0.53 11.06 21.85
CA ASN A 108 0.74 12.48 21.62
C ASN A 108 2.24 12.83 21.65
N ASP A 109 2.61 14.04 21.22
CA ASP A 109 4.00 14.50 21.19
C ASP A 109 4.70 14.39 22.56
N ALA A 110 4.00 14.70 23.67
CA ALA A 110 4.59 14.68 25.00
C ALA A 110 4.86 13.26 25.49
N ASP A 111 3.95 12.32 25.22
CA ASP A 111 4.11 10.93 25.60
C ASP A 111 5.20 10.24 24.76
N LEU A 112 5.25 10.54 23.45
CA LEU A 112 6.28 10.01 22.57
C LEU A 112 7.68 10.52 22.96
N ASP A 113 7.81 11.79 23.35
CA ASP A 113 9.10 12.33 23.80
C ASP A 113 9.55 11.68 25.11
N LYS A 114 8.63 11.45 26.06
CA LYS A 114 8.93 10.68 27.26
C LYS A 114 9.34 9.25 26.93
N TYR A 115 8.63 8.61 26.02
CA TYR A 115 8.95 7.26 25.58
C TYR A 115 10.38 7.15 25.03
N TYR A 116 10.78 8.05 24.11
CA TYR A 116 12.14 8.06 23.59
C TYR A 116 13.18 8.47 24.63
N PHE A 117 12.87 9.45 25.49
CA PHE A 117 13.78 9.88 26.54
C PHE A 117 14.12 8.73 27.50
N PHE A 118 13.08 8.05 28.00
CA PHE A 118 13.29 6.92 28.90
C PHE A 118 13.90 5.72 28.21
N GLY A 119 13.55 5.46 26.95
CA GLY A 119 14.14 4.39 26.15
C GLY A 119 15.66 4.60 25.92
N VAL A 120 16.09 5.83 25.65
CA VAL A 120 17.52 6.17 25.57
C VAL A 120 18.19 6.01 26.94
N TYR A 121 17.55 6.51 28.01
CA TYR A 121 18.09 6.42 29.36
C TYR A 121 18.27 4.98 29.84
N ARG A 122 17.35 4.09 29.50
CA ARG A 122 17.44 2.66 29.80
C ARG A 122 18.32 1.84 28.84
N GLY A 123 18.91 2.51 27.84
CA GLY A 123 19.71 1.84 26.80
C GLY A 123 18.90 1.01 25.80
N GLU A 124 17.58 1.17 25.77
CA GLU A 124 16.70 0.50 24.81
C GLU A 124 16.86 1.10 23.41
N PHE A 125 17.13 2.41 23.34
CA PHE A 125 17.44 3.13 22.10
C PHE A 125 18.85 3.73 22.16
N VAL A 126 19.47 3.86 21.01
CA VAL A 126 20.78 4.52 20.94
C VAL A 126 20.62 6.04 20.82
N THR A 127 19.60 6.48 20.08
CA THR A 127 19.31 7.90 19.86
C THR A 127 17.82 8.09 19.62
N SER A 128 17.31 9.28 19.94
CA SER A 128 15.98 9.71 19.50
C SER A 128 15.94 9.91 17.98
N PRO A 129 14.75 9.89 17.36
CA PRO A 129 14.58 10.19 15.94
C PRO A 129 15.17 11.55 15.56
N ALA A 130 15.79 11.64 14.38
CA ALA A 130 16.27 12.90 13.84
C ALA A 130 15.07 13.78 13.45
N THR A 131 15.02 15.02 13.95
CA THR A 131 13.95 15.97 13.58
C THR A 131 14.48 16.93 12.53
N GLN A 132 13.80 16.98 11.38
CA GLN A 132 14.07 17.88 10.27
C GLN A 132 13.06 19.04 10.24
N ARG A 133 13.50 20.23 9.82
CA ARG A 133 12.66 21.44 9.89
C ARG A 133 11.58 21.48 8.83
N THR A 134 11.88 21.00 7.63
CA THR A 134 11.01 21.08 6.47
C THR A 134 10.85 19.72 5.77
N PRO A 135 9.80 19.52 4.95
CA PRO A 135 9.69 18.34 4.09
C PRO A 135 10.90 18.17 3.15
N ASN A 136 11.49 19.26 2.66
CA ASN A 136 12.68 19.20 1.81
C ASN A 136 13.89 18.67 2.58
N ASP A 137 14.06 19.05 3.85
CA ASP A 137 15.15 18.53 4.70
C ASP A 137 14.95 17.03 4.98
N VAL A 138 13.69 16.57 5.20
CA VAL A 138 13.38 15.14 5.32
C VAL A 138 13.77 14.42 4.05
N ARG A 139 13.41 14.94 2.87
CA ARG A 139 13.77 14.37 1.58
C ARG A 139 15.28 14.24 1.41
N ALA A 140 16.01 15.33 1.63
CA ALA A 140 17.46 15.35 1.53
C ALA A 140 18.12 14.36 2.48
N PHE A 141 17.64 14.30 3.73
CA PHE A 141 18.13 13.35 4.72
C PHE A 141 17.92 11.89 4.29
N VAL A 142 16.69 11.55 3.86
CA VAL A 142 16.38 10.19 3.43
C VAL A 142 17.16 9.80 2.18
N ALA A 143 17.31 10.71 1.22
CA ALA A 143 18.11 10.47 0.01
C ALA A 143 19.59 10.23 0.32
N ALA A 144 20.16 10.93 1.32
CA ALA A 144 21.56 10.79 1.68
C ALA A 144 21.88 9.55 2.53
N HIS A 145 20.90 8.96 3.23
CA HIS A 145 21.13 7.90 4.20
C HIS A 145 20.41 6.59 3.81
N PRO A 146 21.12 5.56 3.36
CA PRO A 146 20.50 4.30 2.90
C PRO A 146 19.64 3.57 3.95
N GLY A 147 19.85 3.83 5.24
CA GLY A 147 19.04 3.26 6.33
C GLY A 147 17.86 4.13 6.76
N ALA A 148 17.71 5.32 6.17
CA ALA A 148 16.70 6.27 6.61
C ALA A 148 15.28 5.88 6.19
N ILE A 149 14.34 6.20 7.07
CA ILE A 149 12.89 6.14 6.85
C ILE A 149 12.27 7.42 7.41
N GLY A 150 11.34 7.97 6.67
CA GLY A 150 10.57 9.15 7.05
C GLY A 150 9.21 9.18 6.41
N TYR A 151 8.55 10.31 6.44
CA TYR A 151 7.25 10.51 5.83
C TYR A 151 7.14 11.89 5.18
N LEU A 152 6.42 11.95 4.07
CA LEU A 152 6.15 13.16 3.30
C LEU A 152 4.72 13.13 2.77
N ARG A 153 4.14 14.29 2.46
CA ARG A 153 2.89 14.33 1.68
C ARG A 153 3.11 13.76 0.30
N ALA A 154 2.08 13.17 -0.28
CA ALA A 154 2.16 12.68 -1.65
C ALA A 154 2.53 13.79 -2.64
N SER A 155 2.09 15.03 -2.39
CA SER A 155 2.44 16.21 -3.19
C SER A 155 3.89 16.66 -3.07
N ASP A 156 4.61 16.24 -2.03
CA ASP A 156 6.02 16.59 -1.78
C ASP A 156 7.00 15.50 -2.29
N LEU A 157 6.49 14.44 -2.91
CA LEU A 157 7.31 13.34 -3.43
C LEU A 157 8.02 13.74 -4.72
N ASP A 158 9.21 13.19 -4.91
CA ASP A 158 9.96 13.19 -6.15
C ASP A 158 10.65 11.83 -6.38
N ASP A 159 11.35 11.73 -7.50
CA ASP A 159 12.02 10.48 -7.88
C ASP A 159 13.29 10.16 -7.07
N SER A 160 13.70 11.00 -6.14
CA SER A 160 14.91 10.77 -5.31
C SER A 160 14.70 9.71 -4.23
N LEU A 161 13.46 9.42 -3.88
CA LEU A 161 13.05 8.51 -2.82
C LEU A 161 12.27 7.31 -3.33
N LYS A 162 12.18 6.30 -2.50
CA LYS A 162 11.30 5.15 -2.70
C LYS A 162 10.13 5.22 -1.73
N VAL A 163 8.91 5.10 -2.25
CA VAL A 163 7.67 5.02 -1.45
C VAL A 163 7.44 3.58 -1.04
N VAL A 164 7.18 3.36 0.24
CA VAL A 164 6.86 2.05 0.82
C VAL A 164 5.35 1.85 0.80
N ARG A 165 4.89 0.71 0.32
CA ARG A 165 3.48 0.30 0.42
C ARG A 165 3.13 0.01 1.86
N ILE A 166 1.97 0.46 2.30
CA ILE A 166 1.43 0.13 3.63
C ILE A 166 0.20 -0.76 3.46
N ASN A 167 0.28 -1.98 3.98
CA ASN A 167 -0.74 -3.02 3.76
C ASN A 167 -1.04 -3.24 2.25
N GLY A 168 -0.02 -3.23 1.39
CA GLY A 168 -0.16 -3.36 -0.05
C GLY A 168 -0.59 -2.10 -0.80
N LEU A 169 -0.94 -1.01 -0.10
CA LEU A 169 -1.52 0.21 -0.66
C LEU A 169 -0.49 1.34 -0.78
N LEU A 170 -0.62 2.17 -1.81
CA LEU A 170 0.13 3.41 -2.03
C LEU A 170 -0.68 4.63 -1.55
N PRO A 171 -0.01 5.81 -1.34
CA PRO A 171 -0.66 7.05 -0.87
C PRO A 171 -1.68 7.63 -1.86
N GLY A 172 -2.39 7.03 -2.58
CA GLY A 172 -3.45 7.49 -3.51
C GLY A 172 -4.56 6.46 -3.61
N ASP A 173 -4.28 5.24 -3.12
CA ASP A 173 -5.21 4.14 -3.23
C ASP A 173 -6.38 4.29 -2.25
N ASP A 174 -7.54 3.77 -2.65
CA ASP A 174 -8.68 3.69 -1.75
C ASP A 174 -8.35 2.75 -0.58
N GLY A 175 -8.70 3.19 0.65
CA GLY A 175 -8.37 2.43 1.86
C GLY A 175 -6.98 2.70 2.43
N TYR A 176 -6.12 3.50 1.79
CA TYR A 176 -4.81 3.85 2.35
C TYR A 176 -4.96 4.47 3.75
N PRO A 177 -4.24 3.96 4.79
CA PRO A 177 -4.54 4.33 6.17
C PRO A 177 -4.01 5.72 6.57
N LEU A 178 -2.91 6.18 5.97
CA LEU A 178 -2.25 7.43 6.36
C LEU A 178 -2.77 8.58 5.51
N ARG A 179 -3.87 9.20 5.93
CA ARG A 179 -4.52 10.32 5.24
C ARG A 179 -4.54 11.57 6.11
N LEU A 180 -4.30 12.71 5.47
CA LEU A 180 -4.37 14.03 6.10
C LEU A 180 -5.09 15.02 5.16
N PRO A 181 -5.64 16.13 5.70
CA PRO A 181 -6.25 17.16 4.87
C PRO A 181 -5.23 17.75 3.88
N LYS A 182 -5.67 18.01 2.65
CA LYS A 182 -4.85 18.75 1.68
C LYS A 182 -4.47 20.12 2.26
N ARG A 183 -3.30 20.61 1.86
CA ARG A 183 -2.94 22.00 2.16
C ARG A 183 -3.96 22.92 1.49
N ALA A 184 -4.40 23.96 2.20
CA ALA A 184 -5.18 25.01 1.57
C ALA A 184 -4.37 25.61 0.43
N ALA A 185 -5.01 25.77 -0.74
CA ALA A 185 -4.38 26.51 -1.85
C ALA A 185 -4.12 27.95 -1.35
N LYS A 186 -2.88 28.43 -1.50
CA LYS A 186 -2.52 29.82 -1.26
C LYS A 186 -2.97 30.66 -2.43
#